data_67bfd27d1381ed128090f4edbb1a5916
#
_entry.id   67bfd27d1381ed128090f4edbb1a5916
#
_cell.length_a   1.000
_cell.length_b   1.000
_cell.length_c   1.000
_cell.angle_alpha   90.00
_cell.angle_beta   90.00
_cell.angle_gamma   90.00
#
_symmetry.space_group_name_H-M   'P 1'
#
loop_
_entity.id
_entity.type
_entity.pdbx_description
1 polymer ?
#
loop_
_entity_poly.entity_id
_entity_poly.type
_entity_poly.pdbx_seq_one_letter_code
_entity_poly.pdbx_strand_id
1 'polypeptide(L)'
;MRRAGTGNAGCGRGANHRGHREHRAKRRPPETYVIFRKTGEMRDTGLVVAHTNLRPPLNDERFDVVVIGGGINGVAIARECARGGWRTLLLEQNDFAAGTTSRSTRIIHGGLRYLEHGDLAQVRESLRERKQLLRQYPHLVRPLQFLLALSDKSPRSALAVRAGLWLYRRIGGRGRTNGQSEQHHLEQVLDSGRHFSIFSFDDAQCEFPERLVAEWLIEAVRAGCVVRNHTQVLTVEVDRGKVTSLRLRDQLRATEESVRTTWIINATGPWADHICQRSSIRTPHPMVGGVRGSHIVLQKFAGAPEAAVYTEAMDGRPFFIIPWNEQLLVGTTEVGDAGDPGATKPSAEETEYLLRSVQILYPKVQISAGDVRCTFAGVRPLPYSPGATFSGLSRRHYLHDHSGDGAVGMISVIGGKLTTAASLARECAAKIGVAKIGMTASFLKVALVEGNRVDELTERRITEVAGAGGIPRESARSLMEWYGEQSMTMASAARGRRELRESLCPHTSHIVAEAVHAMTNEYAVTLGDVLLRRVPVALGPCWSPGCSREASERVGAAMGWNERQTALEWEAFEEEREAFLRKPAAATSSVSGR
;
A
#
# COMPACT_ATOMS: atom_id res chain seq x y z
N MET A 1 -45.34 -62.04 -25.55
CA MET A 1 -45.19 -62.80 -26.86
C MET A 1 -43.95 -62.26 -27.52
N ARG A 2 -42.84 -63.01 -27.43
CA ARG A 2 -42.14 -63.69 -28.56
C ARG A 2 -41.65 -62.67 -29.61
N ARG A 3 -40.40 -62.54 -30.06
CA ARG A 3 -39.14 -63.34 -30.15
C ARG A 3 -38.16 -62.38 -30.83
N ALA A 4 -36.89 -62.15 -30.44
CA ALA A 4 -35.71 -62.93 -30.82
C ALA A 4 -35.38 -62.96 -32.32
N GLY A 5 -34.16 -62.59 -32.67
CA GLY A 5 -33.47 -62.82 -33.95
C GLY A 5 -32.35 -61.81 -34.16
N THR A 6 -31.14 -62.02 -33.78
CA THR A 6 -29.94 -62.68 -34.41
C THR A 6 -29.58 -62.15 -35.78
N GLY A 7 -28.31 -61.71 -35.94
CA GLY A 7 -27.60 -61.76 -37.22
C GLY A 7 -26.67 -60.56 -37.48
N ASN A 8 -25.53 -60.60 -37.13
CA ASN A 8 -24.19 -60.81 -37.70
C ASN A 8 -23.69 -59.86 -38.81
N ALA A 9 -22.53 -59.30 -38.58
CA ALA A 9 -21.36 -59.03 -39.42
C ALA A 9 -21.44 -57.99 -40.55
N GLY A 10 -20.50 -57.04 -40.46
CA GLY A 10 -20.14 -56.22 -41.63
C GLY A 10 -19.10 -55.16 -41.30
N CYS A 11 -17.89 -55.55 -41.47
CA CYS A 11 -16.61 -54.79 -41.56
C CYS A 11 -16.70 -53.43 -42.29
N GLY A 12 -15.97 -52.40 -41.79
CA GLY A 12 -15.68 -51.24 -42.63
C GLY A 12 -15.08 -50.05 -41.93
N ARG A 13 -13.77 -50.07 -41.79
CA ARG A 13 -12.80 -48.92 -41.86
C ARG A 13 -13.16 -47.58 -41.20
N GLY A 14 -12.61 -47.16 -40.06
CA GLY A 14 -11.36 -46.45 -40.03
C GLY A 14 -11.50 -44.95 -40.35
N ALA A 15 -11.64 -44.09 -39.30
CA ALA A 15 -11.19 -42.72 -39.36
C ALA A 15 -10.66 -42.33 -37.94
N ASN A 16 -9.35 -42.29 -37.87
CA ASN A 16 -8.60 -41.79 -36.72
C ASN A 16 -8.84 -40.28 -36.54
N HIS A 17 -9.61 -39.86 -35.56
CA HIS A 17 -9.48 -38.52 -34.99
C HIS A 17 -8.53 -38.57 -33.78
N ARG A 18 -7.26 -38.34 -34.05
CA ARG A 18 -6.26 -38.01 -33.02
C ARG A 18 -6.63 -36.65 -32.43
N GLY A 19 -7.25 -36.67 -31.26
CA GLY A 19 -7.32 -35.50 -30.40
C GLY A 19 -5.91 -35.16 -29.88
N HIS A 20 -5.37 -34.07 -30.34
CA HIS A 20 -4.19 -33.47 -29.74
C HIS A 20 -4.53 -33.03 -28.31
N ARG A 21 -4.27 -33.90 -27.35
CA ARG A 21 -4.02 -33.48 -25.96
C ARG A 21 -2.64 -32.86 -25.94
N GLU A 22 -2.57 -31.53 -26.08
CA GLU A 22 -1.36 -30.78 -25.72
C GLU A 22 -1.10 -31.00 -24.25
N HIS A 23 -0.04 -31.71 -23.96
CA HIS A 23 0.59 -31.77 -22.64
C HIS A 23 1.05 -30.35 -22.27
N ARG A 24 0.22 -29.60 -21.51
CA ARG A 24 0.68 -28.45 -20.75
C ARG A 24 1.75 -28.94 -19.78
N ALA A 25 3.02 -28.80 -20.17
CA ALA A 25 4.14 -28.99 -19.28
C ALA A 25 3.93 -28.07 -18.07
N LYS A 26 3.69 -28.64 -16.90
CA LYS A 26 3.77 -27.93 -15.62
C LYS A 26 5.21 -27.44 -15.48
N ARG A 27 5.48 -26.21 -15.94
CA ARG A 27 6.73 -25.53 -15.64
C ARG A 27 6.75 -25.31 -14.14
N ARG A 28 7.75 -25.88 -13.47
CA ARG A 28 8.07 -25.60 -12.08
C ARG A 28 8.31 -24.08 -11.97
N PRO A 29 7.88 -23.41 -10.88
CA PRO A 29 8.26 -22.04 -10.63
C PRO A 29 9.80 -21.96 -10.58
N PRO A 30 10.41 -20.84 -11.01
CA PRO A 30 11.85 -20.71 -11.00
C PRO A 30 12.41 -20.98 -9.60
N GLU A 31 13.49 -21.72 -9.53
CA GLU A 31 14.14 -22.24 -8.28
C GLU A 31 14.73 -21.13 -7.39
N THR A 32 14.12 -19.97 -7.33
CA THR A 32 14.55 -18.81 -6.54
C THR A 32 14.44 -19.02 -5.02
N TYR A 33 13.79 -20.11 -4.58
CA TYR A 33 13.65 -20.44 -3.16
C TYR A 33 14.79 -21.32 -2.59
N VAL A 34 15.80 -21.67 -3.38
CA VAL A 34 16.83 -22.64 -2.99
C VAL A 34 18.12 -22.01 -2.46
N ILE A 35 18.27 -20.69 -2.48
CA ILE A 35 19.54 -20.03 -2.12
C ILE A 35 19.89 -20.14 -0.62
N PHE A 36 18.93 -20.45 0.26
CA PHE A 36 19.22 -20.66 1.68
C PHE A 36 19.59 -22.09 2.06
N ARG A 37 19.67 -23.05 1.14
CA ARG A 37 19.92 -24.47 1.47
C ARG A 37 21.26 -25.06 1.03
N LYS A 38 22.14 -24.33 0.39
CA LYS A 38 23.47 -24.88 0.04
C LYS A 38 24.57 -23.85 0.21
N THR A 39 25.47 -24.21 1.07
CA THR A 39 26.89 -23.90 1.22
C THR A 39 27.27 -22.86 2.25
N GLY A 40 27.95 -23.38 3.29
CA GLY A 40 28.74 -22.64 4.25
C GLY A 40 30.09 -22.17 3.70
N GLU A 41 30.13 -21.63 2.49
CA GLU A 41 31.30 -20.93 1.97
C GLU A 41 30.85 -19.82 1.02
N MET A 42 30.74 -18.60 1.57
CA MET A 42 30.62 -17.39 0.76
C MET A 42 32.01 -16.79 0.56
N ARG A 43 32.55 -16.90 -0.62
CA ARG A 43 33.68 -16.09 -1.10
C ARG A 43 33.19 -14.92 -1.94
N ASP A 44 33.53 -13.79 -1.53
CA ASP A 44 33.81 -12.42 -1.99
C ASP A 44 33.24 -11.82 -3.30
N THR A 45 32.25 -12.40 -3.98
CA THR A 45 31.66 -11.76 -5.18
C THR A 45 30.14 -11.96 -5.31
N GLY A 46 29.50 -12.51 -4.28
CA GLY A 46 28.18 -13.15 -4.41
C GLY A 46 26.97 -12.22 -4.44
N LEU A 47 27.00 -11.00 -3.89
CA LEU A 47 25.78 -10.25 -3.63
C LEU A 47 25.41 -9.26 -4.75
N VAL A 48 26.36 -8.66 -5.44
CA VAL A 48 26.07 -7.90 -6.69
C VAL A 48 25.44 -8.83 -7.73
N VAL A 49 25.83 -10.11 -7.72
CA VAL A 49 25.26 -11.17 -8.58
C VAL A 49 23.82 -11.52 -8.19
N ALA A 50 23.44 -11.44 -6.90
CA ALA A 50 22.08 -11.76 -6.47
C ALA A 50 21.03 -10.76 -7.00
N HIS A 51 21.33 -9.46 -7.02
CA HIS A 51 20.44 -8.45 -7.60
C HIS A 51 20.31 -8.57 -9.13
N THR A 52 21.38 -8.93 -9.85
CA THR A 52 21.32 -9.17 -11.29
C THR A 52 20.51 -10.42 -11.64
N ASN A 53 20.53 -11.46 -10.81
CA ASN A 53 19.77 -12.69 -11.04
C ASN A 53 18.26 -12.53 -10.81
N LEU A 54 17.83 -11.59 -9.94
CA LEU A 54 16.41 -11.27 -9.74
C LEU A 54 15.82 -10.44 -10.91
N ARG A 55 16.66 -9.93 -11.81
CA ARG A 55 16.25 -9.04 -12.90
C ARG A 55 16.84 -9.49 -14.24
N PRO A 56 16.50 -10.68 -14.77
CA PRO A 56 16.94 -11.08 -16.10
C PRO A 56 16.35 -10.11 -17.14
N PRO A 57 17.05 -9.81 -18.26
CA PRO A 57 16.51 -9.01 -19.34
C PRO A 57 15.20 -9.58 -19.85
N LEU A 58 14.23 -8.72 -20.17
CA LEU A 58 12.91 -9.14 -20.64
C LEU A 58 12.89 -9.43 -22.16
N ASN A 59 13.82 -8.91 -22.92
CA ASN A 59 14.18 -9.20 -24.33
C ASN A 59 13.03 -9.75 -25.19
N ASP A 60 12.04 -8.91 -25.52
CA ASP A 60 10.87 -9.25 -26.33
C ASP A 60 10.00 -10.42 -25.80
N GLU A 61 10.10 -10.71 -24.50
CA GLU A 61 9.25 -11.68 -23.86
C GLU A 61 7.76 -11.34 -24.05
N ARG A 62 6.94 -12.37 -24.13
CA ARG A 62 5.50 -12.21 -24.25
C ARG A 62 4.80 -12.49 -22.94
N PHE A 63 3.93 -11.57 -22.53
CA PHE A 63 3.05 -11.69 -21.39
C PHE A 63 1.58 -11.69 -21.85
N ASP A 64 0.69 -12.31 -21.07
CA ASP A 64 -0.74 -12.20 -21.31
C ASP A 64 -1.25 -10.81 -20.90
N VAL A 65 -0.71 -10.30 -19.79
CA VAL A 65 -1.04 -8.97 -19.26
C VAL A 65 0.21 -8.28 -18.68
N VAL A 66 0.34 -7.00 -18.99
CA VAL A 66 1.29 -6.08 -18.35
C VAL A 66 0.52 -5.07 -17.51
N VAL A 67 0.84 -4.98 -16.22
CA VAL A 67 0.31 -3.98 -15.30
C VAL A 67 1.34 -2.89 -15.09
N ILE A 68 0.97 -1.65 -15.37
CA ILE A 68 1.84 -0.46 -15.21
C ILE A 68 1.43 0.26 -13.93
N GLY A 69 2.37 0.43 -13.00
CA GLY A 69 2.18 1.07 -11.70
C GLY A 69 2.14 0.08 -10.54
N GLY A 70 3.09 0.21 -9.63
CA GLY A 70 3.31 -0.65 -8.47
C GLY A 70 2.68 -0.15 -7.16
N GLY A 71 1.66 0.71 -7.24
CA GLY A 71 0.84 1.09 -6.10
C GLY A 71 -0.11 -0.04 -5.67
N ILE A 72 -0.88 0.18 -4.59
CA ILE A 72 -1.78 -0.84 -4.03
C ILE A 72 -2.74 -1.46 -5.05
N ASN A 73 -3.28 -0.66 -5.99
CA ASN A 73 -4.19 -1.16 -7.02
C ASN A 73 -3.46 -2.03 -8.04
N GLY A 74 -2.30 -1.59 -8.54
CA GLY A 74 -1.55 -2.33 -9.56
C GLY A 74 -1.01 -3.66 -9.04
N VAL A 75 -0.46 -3.66 -7.82
CA VAL A 75 0.00 -4.91 -7.18
C VAL A 75 -1.15 -5.87 -6.93
N ALA A 76 -2.32 -5.36 -6.48
CA ALA A 76 -3.52 -6.18 -6.31
C ALA A 76 -3.99 -6.81 -7.64
N ILE A 77 -3.99 -6.03 -8.74
CA ILE A 77 -4.39 -6.52 -10.07
C ILE A 77 -3.40 -7.56 -10.58
N ALA A 78 -2.10 -7.28 -10.50
CA ALA A 78 -1.07 -8.22 -10.93
C ALA A 78 -1.17 -9.55 -10.16
N ARG A 79 -1.44 -9.49 -8.85
CA ARG A 79 -1.68 -10.65 -8.01
C ARG A 79 -2.88 -11.47 -8.47
N GLU A 80 -4.02 -10.84 -8.73
CA GLU A 80 -5.23 -11.54 -9.19
C GLU A 80 -5.02 -12.17 -10.59
N CYS A 81 -4.36 -11.47 -11.51
CA CYS A 81 -4.05 -11.99 -12.84
C CYS A 81 -3.11 -13.22 -12.77
N ALA A 82 -2.03 -13.11 -12.00
CA ALA A 82 -1.08 -14.21 -11.81
C ALA A 82 -1.72 -15.43 -11.13
N ARG A 83 -2.53 -15.22 -10.10
CA ARG A 83 -3.32 -16.28 -9.44
C ARG A 83 -4.32 -16.92 -10.41
N GLY A 84 -4.82 -16.17 -11.39
CA GLY A 84 -5.65 -16.65 -12.51
C GLY A 84 -4.88 -17.47 -13.54
N GLY A 85 -3.58 -17.67 -13.35
CA GLY A 85 -2.72 -18.45 -14.25
C GLY A 85 -2.28 -17.68 -15.49
N TRP A 86 -2.47 -16.35 -15.52
CA TRP A 86 -2.00 -15.49 -16.59
C TRP A 86 -0.54 -15.16 -16.42
N ARG A 87 0.23 -15.20 -17.50
CA ARG A 87 1.63 -14.74 -17.50
C ARG A 87 1.64 -13.23 -17.36
N THR A 88 1.91 -12.76 -16.13
CA THR A 88 1.74 -11.37 -15.71
C THR A 88 3.09 -10.70 -15.49
N LEU A 89 3.23 -9.46 -15.99
CA LEU A 89 4.35 -8.57 -15.69
C LEU A 89 3.82 -7.33 -14.96
N LEU A 90 4.45 -6.98 -13.84
CA LEU A 90 4.20 -5.74 -13.10
C LEU A 90 5.40 -4.81 -13.22
N LEU A 91 5.16 -3.58 -13.69
CA LEU A 91 6.17 -2.54 -13.90
C LEU A 91 5.92 -1.35 -13.00
N GLU A 92 6.97 -0.86 -12.33
CA GLU A 92 6.94 0.36 -11.52
C GLU A 92 8.18 1.22 -11.85
N GLN A 93 7.97 2.51 -12.12
CA GLN A 93 9.06 3.41 -12.49
C GLN A 93 10.00 3.74 -11.32
N ASN A 94 9.45 3.79 -10.10
CA ASN A 94 10.22 3.97 -8.86
C ASN A 94 10.22 2.65 -8.09
N ASP A 95 10.09 2.71 -6.77
CA ASP A 95 9.83 1.50 -6.00
C ASP A 95 8.32 1.26 -5.80
N PHE A 96 7.97 0.02 -5.50
CA PHE A 96 6.58 -0.36 -5.18
C PHE A 96 6.04 0.44 -3.99
N ALA A 97 4.81 0.92 -4.11
CA ALA A 97 4.13 1.79 -3.17
C ALA A 97 4.67 3.24 -3.08
N ALA A 98 5.69 3.66 -3.82
CA ALA A 98 6.31 4.99 -3.70
C ALA A 98 5.36 6.17 -4.02
N GLY A 99 4.25 5.93 -4.74
CA GLY A 99 3.27 6.95 -5.13
C GLY A 99 2.25 7.29 -4.03
N THR A 100 0.99 7.47 -4.44
CA THR A 100 -0.14 7.84 -3.55
C THR A 100 -0.37 6.86 -2.40
N THR A 101 0.03 5.60 -2.54
CA THR A 101 -0.10 4.57 -1.50
C THR A 101 0.60 4.98 -0.21
N SER A 102 1.85 5.43 -0.28
CA SER A 102 2.63 5.91 0.88
C SER A 102 2.16 7.26 1.42
N ARG A 103 1.41 8.00 0.61
CA ARG A 103 0.95 9.36 0.94
C ARG A 103 -0.52 9.42 1.34
N SER A 104 -1.06 8.30 1.80
CA SER A 104 -2.45 8.18 2.23
C SER A 104 -2.65 8.52 3.71
N THR A 105 -3.91 8.67 4.12
CA THR A 105 -4.30 8.82 5.55
C THR A 105 -4.18 7.50 6.33
N ARG A 106 -3.78 6.39 5.70
CA ARG A 106 -3.47 5.08 6.30
C ARG A 106 -4.65 4.38 7.00
N ILE A 107 -5.89 4.79 6.69
CA ILE A 107 -7.11 4.18 7.25
C ILE A 107 -7.77 3.19 6.29
N ILE A 108 -8.27 2.11 6.85
CA ILE A 108 -9.09 1.10 6.17
C ILE A 108 -10.51 1.27 6.70
N HIS A 109 -11.33 2.01 5.97
CA HIS A 109 -12.64 2.46 6.45
C HIS A 109 -13.79 2.00 5.56
N GLY A 110 -14.96 1.83 6.16
CA GLY A 110 -16.20 1.51 5.45
C GLY A 110 -16.84 2.70 4.72
N GLY A 111 -16.31 3.92 4.91
CA GLY A 111 -16.77 5.11 4.21
C GLY A 111 -18.08 5.68 4.75
N LEU A 112 -18.11 6.05 6.02
CA LEU A 112 -19.29 6.63 6.68
C LEU A 112 -19.91 7.81 5.88
N ARG A 113 -19.06 8.65 5.25
CA ARG A 113 -19.53 9.76 4.39
C ARG A 113 -20.35 9.32 3.18
N TYR A 114 -20.20 8.08 2.69
CA TYR A 114 -21.00 7.60 1.55
C TYR A 114 -22.47 7.39 1.94
N LEU A 115 -22.76 7.21 3.24
CA LEU A 115 -24.13 7.18 3.72
C LEU A 115 -24.83 8.53 3.56
N GLU A 116 -24.10 9.66 3.67
CA GLU A 116 -24.63 11.00 3.44
C GLU A 116 -25.10 11.18 2.00
N HIS A 117 -24.51 10.45 1.06
CA HIS A 117 -24.85 10.44 -0.37
C HIS A 117 -25.74 9.26 -0.78
N GLY A 118 -26.19 8.42 0.18
CA GLY A 118 -27.05 7.27 -0.09
C GLY A 118 -26.37 6.09 -0.78
N ASP A 119 -25.03 6.09 -0.95
CA ASP A 119 -24.30 5.01 -1.62
C ASP A 119 -24.06 3.80 -0.71
N LEU A 120 -25.14 3.09 -0.41
CA LEU A 120 -25.12 1.88 0.42
C LEU A 120 -24.31 0.75 -0.20
N ALA A 121 -24.22 0.69 -1.53
CA ALA A 121 -23.46 -0.34 -2.22
C ALA A 121 -21.96 -0.19 -1.93
N GLN A 122 -21.44 1.03 -2.00
CA GLN A 122 -20.05 1.33 -1.71
C GLN A 122 -19.70 1.11 -0.23
N VAL A 123 -20.63 1.43 0.68
CA VAL A 123 -20.47 1.15 2.13
C VAL A 123 -20.36 -0.36 2.38
N ARG A 124 -21.27 -1.16 1.80
CA ARG A 124 -21.26 -2.63 1.95
C ARG A 124 -19.97 -3.24 1.41
N GLU A 125 -19.54 -2.81 0.23
CA GLU A 125 -18.27 -3.23 -0.37
C GLU A 125 -17.09 -2.91 0.54
N SER A 126 -16.96 -1.65 0.96
CA SER A 126 -15.85 -1.20 1.80
C SER A 126 -15.81 -1.94 3.15
N LEU A 127 -16.96 -2.14 3.80
CA LEU A 127 -17.05 -2.89 5.07
C LEU A 127 -16.70 -4.38 4.89
N ARG A 128 -17.07 -4.99 3.76
CA ARG A 128 -16.70 -6.36 3.44
C ARG A 128 -15.20 -6.49 3.24
N GLU A 129 -14.58 -5.61 2.43
CA GLU A 129 -13.15 -5.62 2.18
C GLU A 129 -12.35 -5.32 3.46
N ARG A 130 -12.79 -4.35 4.29
CA ARG A 130 -12.21 -4.11 5.61
C ARG A 130 -12.18 -5.38 6.47
N LYS A 131 -13.31 -6.09 6.54
CA LYS A 131 -13.41 -7.33 7.32
C LYS A 131 -12.47 -8.42 6.80
N GLN A 132 -12.25 -8.49 5.49
CA GLN A 132 -11.31 -9.42 4.88
C GLN A 132 -9.86 -9.04 5.23
N LEU A 133 -9.48 -7.77 5.10
CA LEU A 133 -8.15 -7.29 5.45
C LEU A 133 -7.80 -7.53 6.93
N LEU A 134 -8.72 -7.23 7.85
CA LEU A 134 -8.56 -7.50 9.29
C LEU A 134 -8.35 -9.01 9.60
N ARG A 135 -8.89 -9.90 8.76
CA ARG A 135 -8.76 -11.36 8.93
C ARG A 135 -7.51 -11.93 8.28
N GLN A 136 -7.15 -11.39 7.11
CA GLN A 136 -6.06 -11.93 6.30
C GLN A 136 -4.71 -11.37 6.72
N TYR A 137 -4.69 -10.10 7.16
CA TYR A 137 -3.46 -9.38 7.52
C TYR A 137 -3.58 -8.72 8.90
N PRO A 138 -3.90 -9.49 9.98
CA PRO A 138 -4.15 -8.93 11.33
C PRO A 138 -2.94 -8.24 11.93
N HIS A 139 -1.74 -8.56 11.47
CA HIS A 139 -0.48 -7.93 11.88
C HIS A 139 -0.27 -6.56 11.23
N LEU A 140 -0.83 -6.30 10.03
CA LEU A 140 -0.70 -5.03 9.30
C LEU A 140 -1.95 -4.16 9.35
N VAL A 141 -3.13 -4.78 9.47
CA VAL A 141 -4.42 -4.09 9.51
C VAL A 141 -5.06 -4.34 10.86
N ARG A 142 -5.12 -3.30 11.69
CA ARG A 142 -5.58 -3.38 13.08
C ARG A 142 -6.89 -2.63 13.25
N PRO A 143 -7.80 -3.09 14.13
CA PRO A 143 -8.95 -2.31 14.53
C PRO A 143 -8.52 -0.97 15.11
N LEU A 144 -9.18 0.10 14.72
CA LEU A 144 -8.98 1.44 15.26
C LEU A 144 -10.33 2.03 15.62
N GLN A 145 -10.45 2.50 16.86
CA GLN A 145 -11.61 3.25 17.31
C GLN A 145 -11.56 4.66 16.74
N PHE A 146 -12.72 5.14 16.28
CA PHE A 146 -12.92 6.51 15.84
C PHE A 146 -13.88 7.23 16.76
N LEU A 147 -13.53 8.44 17.12
CA LEU A 147 -14.37 9.39 17.84
C LEU A 147 -14.77 10.51 16.89
N LEU A 148 -16.03 10.55 16.51
CA LEU A 148 -16.59 11.64 15.70
C LEU A 148 -17.05 12.76 16.64
N ALA A 149 -16.32 13.86 16.66
CA ALA A 149 -16.62 15.05 17.45
C ALA A 149 -17.30 16.10 16.58
N LEU A 150 -18.57 16.35 16.79
CA LEU A 150 -19.37 17.36 16.11
C LEU A 150 -19.63 18.55 17.05
N SER A 151 -19.23 19.74 16.65
CA SER A 151 -19.57 20.96 17.37
C SER A 151 -21.03 21.35 17.14
N ASP A 152 -21.54 22.20 17.99
CA ASP A 152 -22.88 22.85 17.85
C ASP A 152 -23.04 23.65 16.54
N LYS A 153 -21.93 24.05 15.92
CA LYS A 153 -21.88 24.74 14.63
C LYS A 153 -21.80 23.80 13.42
N SER A 154 -21.76 22.49 13.66
CA SER A 154 -21.69 21.51 12.56
C SER A 154 -22.97 21.57 11.72
N PRO A 155 -22.86 21.52 10.37
CA PRO A 155 -24.04 21.42 9.50
C PRO A 155 -24.71 20.05 9.61
N ARG A 156 -24.10 19.08 10.32
CA ARG A 156 -24.60 17.73 10.50
C ARG A 156 -25.43 17.62 11.76
N SER A 157 -26.68 17.16 11.62
CA SER A 157 -27.54 16.86 12.77
C SER A 157 -27.02 15.65 13.56
N ALA A 158 -26.91 15.78 14.88
CA ALA A 158 -26.53 14.70 15.78
C ALA A 158 -27.45 13.46 15.65
N LEU A 159 -28.76 13.68 15.40
CA LEU A 159 -29.72 12.60 15.16
C LEU A 159 -29.44 11.87 13.84
N ALA A 160 -29.14 12.59 12.77
CA ALA A 160 -28.79 12.00 11.48
C ALA A 160 -27.51 11.17 11.59
N VAL A 161 -26.50 11.68 12.30
CA VAL A 161 -25.24 10.95 12.56
C VAL A 161 -25.49 9.68 13.38
N ARG A 162 -26.34 9.76 14.43
CA ARG A 162 -26.71 8.58 15.23
C ARG A 162 -27.41 7.51 14.39
N ALA A 163 -28.35 7.90 13.53
CA ALA A 163 -29.02 6.99 12.60
C ALA A 163 -28.04 6.39 11.57
N GLY A 164 -27.16 7.20 11.01
CA GLY A 164 -26.11 6.74 10.08
C GLY A 164 -25.16 5.75 10.73
N LEU A 165 -24.68 6.01 11.94
CA LEU A 165 -23.82 5.10 12.70
C LEU A 165 -24.53 3.80 13.10
N TRP A 166 -25.83 3.87 13.44
CA TRP A 166 -26.63 2.67 13.68
C TRP A 166 -26.68 1.79 12.41
N LEU A 167 -26.97 2.38 11.25
CA LEU A 167 -26.98 1.67 9.96
C LEU A 167 -25.59 1.10 9.61
N TYR A 168 -24.54 1.89 9.81
CA TYR A 168 -23.15 1.50 9.58
C TYR A 168 -22.77 0.27 10.42
N ARG A 169 -23.10 0.27 11.71
CA ARG A 169 -22.89 -0.87 12.61
C ARG A 169 -23.74 -2.09 12.21
N ARG A 170 -24.96 -1.86 11.73
CA ARG A 170 -25.84 -2.95 11.25
C ARG A 170 -25.26 -3.67 10.04
N ILE A 171 -24.62 -2.93 9.14
CA ILE A 171 -23.97 -3.49 7.93
C ILE A 171 -22.61 -4.10 8.27
N GLY A 172 -21.79 -3.43 9.08
CA GLY A 172 -20.39 -3.80 9.35
C GLY A 172 -20.20 -4.79 10.50
N GLY A 173 -21.24 -5.06 11.28
CA GLY A 173 -21.18 -5.84 12.52
C GLY A 173 -20.85 -4.97 13.74
N ARG A 174 -20.99 -5.56 14.95
CA ARG A 174 -20.64 -4.88 16.21
C ARG A 174 -19.12 -4.75 16.31
N GLY A 175 -18.65 -3.54 16.62
CA GLY A 175 -17.27 -3.27 17.00
C GLY A 175 -16.92 -3.90 18.36
N ARG A 176 -15.63 -4.03 18.62
CA ARG A 176 -15.10 -4.68 19.84
C ARG A 176 -14.67 -3.67 20.91
N THR A 177 -14.64 -2.37 20.60
CA THR A 177 -14.10 -1.35 21.51
C THR A 177 -15.18 -0.80 22.43
N ASN A 178 -14.86 -0.77 23.72
CA ASN A 178 -15.67 -0.15 24.76
C ASN A 178 -15.29 1.33 24.85
N GLY A 179 -15.86 2.15 23.93
CA GLY A 179 -15.40 3.51 23.65
C GLY A 179 -15.69 4.58 24.71
N GLN A 180 -16.24 4.23 25.86
CA GLN A 180 -16.67 5.22 26.86
C GLN A 180 -15.48 5.94 27.52
N SER A 181 -14.39 5.24 27.80
CA SER A 181 -13.20 5.83 28.41
C SER A 181 -12.56 6.89 27.51
N GLU A 182 -12.37 6.55 26.22
CA GLU A 182 -11.76 7.45 25.25
C GLU A 182 -12.68 8.64 24.92
N GLN A 183 -14.00 8.45 24.89
CA GLN A 183 -14.96 9.55 24.75
C GLN A 183 -14.84 10.55 25.90
N HIS A 184 -14.83 10.06 27.14
CA HIS A 184 -14.71 10.91 28.31
C HIS A 184 -13.35 11.64 28.36
N HIS A 185 -12.26 10.95 27.99
CA HIS A 185 -10.95 11.58 27.88
C HIS A 185 -10.96 12.71 26.83
N LEU A 186 -11.53 12.46 25.66
CA LEU A 186 -11.64 13.47 24.60
C LEU A 186 -12.45 14.69 25.06
N GLU A 187 -13.57 14.50 25.75
CA GLU A 187 -14.41 15.57 26.30
C GLU A 187 -13.63 16.51 27.23
N GLN A 188 -12.67 15.99 28.00
CA GLN A 188 -11.87 16.78 28.94
C GLN A 188 -10.80 17.65 28.26
N VAL A 189 -10.30 17.23 27.11
CA VAL A 189 -9.20 17.90 26.40
C VAL A 189 -9.67 18.84 25.28
N LEU A 190 -10.90 18.65 24.80
CA LEU A 190 -11.49 19.52 23.78
C LEU A 190 -11.77 20.93 24.34
N ASP A 191 -11.99 21.87 23.42
CA ASP A 191 -12.39 23.24 23.74
C ASP A 191 -13.69 23.26 24.57
N SER A 192 -13.57 23.61 25.85
CA SER A 192 -14.70 23.72 26.77
C SER A 192 -15.66 24.89 26.47
N GLY A 193 -15.25 25.83 25.63
CA GLY A 193 -16.10 26.92 25.13
C GLY A 193 -17.05 26.50 24.01
N ARG A 194 -16.95 25.25 23.54
CA ARG A 194 -17.76 24.68 22.47
C ARG A 194 -18.46 23.42 22.95
N HIS A 195 -19.73 23.24 22.57
CA HIS A 195 -20.45 22.03 22.86
C HIS A 195 -20.19 20.98 21.76
N PHE A 196 -19.63 19.83 22.15
CA PHE A 196 -19.39 18.72 21.24
C PHE A 196 -20.33 17.55 21.51
N SER A 197 -20.92 17.02 20.46
CA SER A 197 -21.54 15.69 20.47
C SER A 197 -20.53 14.67 19.99
N ILE A 198 -20.10 13.74 20.85
CA ILE A 198 -19.08 12.74 20.52
C ILE A 198 -19.75 11.38 20.29
N PHE A 199 -19.44 10.76 19.15
CA PHE A 199 -19.92 9.44 18.78
C PHE A 199 -18.73 8.53 18.51
N SER A 200 -18.75 7.30 19.00
CA SER A 200 -17.73 6.31 18.71
C SER A 200 -18.18 5.34 17.63
N PHE A 201 -17.24 4.88 16.80
CA PHE A 201 -17.42 3.76 15.87
C PHE A 201 -16.08 3.10 15.58
N ASP A 202 -16.13 1.87 15.05
CA ASP A 202 -14.90 1.14 14.76
C ASP A 202 -14.68 1.04 13.26
N ASP A 203 -13.45 1.37 12.85
CA ASP A 203 -12.91 1.08 11.54
C ASP A 203 -11.56 0.36 11.69
N ALA A 204 -10.63 0.54 10.79
CA ALA A 204 -9.32 -0.05 10.90
C ALA A 204 -8.22 0.88 10.37
N GLN A 205 -7.00 0.61 10.77
CA GLN A 205 -5.80 1.28 10.29
C GLN A 205 -4.86 0.26 9.65
N CYS A 206 -4.21 0.68 8.58
CA CYS A 206 -3.00 0.06 8.05
C CYS A 206 -1.87 1.07 8.22
N GLU A 207 -1.11 0.97 9.31
CA GLU A 207 -0.07 1.94 9.64
C GLU A 207 0.98 2.07 8.54
N PHE A 208 1.28 0.95 7.89
CA PHE A 208 2.27 0.88 6.81
C PHE A 208 1.66 0.17 5.59
N PRO A 209 0.86 0.88 4.77
CA PRO A 209 0.32 0.30 3.54
C PRO A 209 1.40 -0.16 2.56
N GLU A 210 2.62 0.35 2.70
CA GLU A 210 3.81 -0.09 2.00
C GLU A 210 4.13 -1.56 2.30
N ARG A 211 3.99 -1.98 3.57
CA ARG A 211 4.15 -3.38 3.99
C ARG A 211 3.06 -4.29 3.43
N LEU A 212 1.82 -3.82 3.39
CA LEU A 212 0.71 -4.56 2.78
C LEU A 212 0.96 -4.77 1.27
N VAL A 213 1.49 -3.75 0.59
CA VAL A 213 1.90 -3.87 -0.83
C VAL A 213 3.02 -4.89 -0.97
N ALA A 214 4.04 -4.90 -0.09
CA ALA A 214 5.13 -5.86 -0.13
C ALA A 214 4.62 -7.31 0.04
N GLU A 215 3.69 -7.58 0.96
CA GLU A 215 3.09 -8.91 1.09
C GLU A 215 2.30 -9.33 -0.16
N TRP A 216 1.48 -8.43 -0.70
CA TRP A 216 0.74 -8.71 -1.94
C TRP A 216 1.66 -8.91 -3.14
N LEU A 217 2.79 -8.19 -3.18
CA LEU A 217 3.83 -8.36 -4.20
C LEU A 217 4.42 -9.77 -4.13
N ILE A 218 4.78 -10.23 -2.94
CA ILE A 218 5.32 -11.59 -2.73
C ILE A 218 4.27 -12.66 -3.08
N GLU A 219 3.01 -12.44 -2.75
CA GLU A 219 1.93 -13.34 -3.17
C GLU A 219 1.79 -13.39 -4.71
N ALA A 220 1.92 -12.24 -5.39
CA ALA A 220 1.91 -12.18 -6.85
C ALA A 220 3.08 -12.95 -7.46
N VAL A 221 4.29 -12.76 -6.92
CA VAL A 221 5.50 -13.47 -7.38
C VAL A 221 5.38 -14.99 -7.15
N ARG A 222 4.88 -15.41 -5.99
CA ARG A 222 4.59 -16.83 -5.70
C ARG A 222 3.58 -17.43 -6.67
N ALA A 223 2.67 -16.61 -7.20
CA ALA A 223 1.72 -17.02 -8.24
C ALA A 223 2.29 -16.98 -9.67
N GLY A 224 3.57 -16.61 -9.85
CA GLY A 224 4.27 -16.58 -11.14
C GLY A 224 4.30 -15.20 -11.82
N CYS A 225 3.96 -14.12 -11.11
CA CYS A 225 4.12 -12.76 -11.63
C CYS A 225 5.61 -12.40 -11.73
N VAL A 226 6.01 -11.85 -12.86
CA VAL A 226 7.31 -11.16 -13.01
C VAL A 226 7.14 -9.71 -12.56
N VAL A 227 8.03 -9.21 -11.74
CA VAL A 227 7.93 -7.85 -11.19
C VAL A 227 9.22 -7.06 -11.46
N ARG A 228 9.06 -5.77 -11.75
CA ARG A 228 10.14 -4.82 -12.01
C ARG A 228 9.81 -3.47 -11.40
N ASN A 229 10.52 -3.08 -10.36
CA ASN A 229 10.60 -1.69 -9.90
C ASN A 229 11.75 -0.96 -10.63
N HIS A 230 11.89 0.33 -10.44
CA HIS A 230 12.86 1.19 -11.14
C HIS A 230 12.88 0.96 -12.66
N THR A 231 11.70 0.66 -13.23
CA THR A 231 11.53 0.37 -14.66
C THR A 231 10.39 1.23 -15.22
N GLN A 232 10.76 2.22 -16.01
CA GLN A 232 9.82 3.17 -16.59
C GLN A 232 9.24 2.64 -17.90
N VAL A 233 7.92 2.72 -18.07
CA VAL A 233 7.29 2.55 -19.36
C VAL A 233 7.47 3.84 -20.16
N LEU A 234 8.16 3.76 -21.29
CA LEU A 234 8.37 4.90 -22.20
C LEU A 234 7.15 5.11 -23.08
N THR A 235 6.72 4.06 -23.80
CA THR A 235 5.58 4.10 -24.71
C THR A 235 4.85 2.75 -24.71
N VAL A 236 3.57 2.82 -25.06
CA VAL A 236 2.73 1.68 -25.45
C VAL A 236 2.62 1.71 -26.97
N GLU A 237 2.98 0.61 -27.63
CA GLU A 237 2.90 0.48 -29.08
C GLU A 237 1.53 -0.07 -29.48
N VAL A 238 0.92 0.63 -30.43
CA VAL A 238 -0.41 0.27 -30.97
C VAL A 238 -0.26 0.02 -32.47
N ASP A 239 -0.67 -1.16 -32.93
CA ASP A 239 -0.78 -1.49 -34.36
C ASP A 239 -2.24 -1.75 -34.73
N ARG A 240 -2.73 -1.08 -35.77
CA ARG A 240 -4.09 -1.17 -36.28
C ARG A 240 -5.16 -1.07 -35.18
N GLY A 241 -4.96 -0.16 -34.24
CA GLY A 241 -5.90 0.08 -33.15
C GLY A 241 -5.85 -0.92 -32.00
N LYS A 242 -4.84 -1.79 -31.94
CA LYS A 242 -4.66 -2.79 -30.88
C LYS A 242 -3.28 -2.68 -30.26
N VAL A 243 -3.19 -2.81 -28.95
CA VAL A 243 -1.91 -2.85 -28.23
C VAL A 243 -1.10 -4.11 -28.62
N THR A 244 0.21 -3.95 -28.77
CA THR A 244 1.11 -5.04 -29.19
C THR A 244 2.31 -5.22 -28.28
N SER A 245 2.92 -4.12 -27.84
CA SER A 245 4.15 -4.13 -27.04
C SER A 245 4.30 -2.85 -26.22
N LEU A 246 5.27 -2.85 -25.32
CA LEU A 246 5.70 -1.68 -24.55
C LEU A 246 7.22 -1.53 -24.70
N ARG A 247 7.66 -0.27 -24.78
CA ARG A 247 9.09 0.09 -24.62
C ARG A 247 9.32 0.50 -23.16
N LEU A 248 10.38 -0.03 -22.59
CA LEU A 248 10.73 0.10 -21.18
C LEU A 248 12.12 0.68 -21.04
N ARG A 249 12.39 1.37 -19.94
CA ARG A 249 13.74 1.78 -19.54
C ARG A 249 14.02 1.28 -18.12
N ASP A 250 14.96 0.38 -17.99
CA ASP A 250 15.52 0.00 -16.69
C ASP A 250 16.39 1.17 -16.21
N GLN A 251 15.96 1.86 -15.17
CA GLN A 251 16.64 3.06 -14.68
C GLN A 251 17.94 2.74 -13.94
N LEU A 252 18.07 1.53 -13.39
CA LEU A 252 19.27 1.11 -12.67
C LEU A 252 20.41 0.77 -13.62
N ARG A 253 20.08 0.21 -14.81
CA ARG A 253 21.06 -0.17 -15.82
C ARG A 253 21.19 0.85 -16.95
N ALA A 254 20.28 1.83 -17.00
CA ALA A 254 20.13 2.79 -18.10
C ALA A 254 19.96 2.10 -19.48
N THR A 255 19.32 0.92 -19.51
CA THR A 255 19.06 0.14 -20.73
C THR A 255 17.60 0.22 -21.13
N GLU A 256 17.33 0.15 -22.44
CA GLU A 256 15.99 0.03 -22.97
C GLU A 256 15.70 -1.43 -23.36
N GLU A 257 14.47 -1.85 -23.07
CA GLU A 257 13.97 -3.19 -23.35
C GLU A 257 12.58 -3.07 -23.99
N SER A 258 12.11 -4.14 -24.63
CA SER A 258 10.72 -4.23 -25.10
C SER A 258 10.06 -5.50 -24.62
N VAL A 259 8.73 -5.45 -24.44
CA VAL A 259 7.91 -6.62 -24.08
C VAL A 259 6.63 -6.63 -24.90
N ARG A 260 6.20 -7.82 -25.31
CA ARG A 260 4.94 -8.02 -26.05
C ARG A 260 3.83 -8.44 -25.10
N THR A 261 2.61 -7.96 -25.36
CA THR A 261 1.46 -8.32 -24.52
C THR A 261 0.15 -8.27 -25.28
N THR A 262 -0.87 -8.91 -24.71
CA THR A 262 -2.24 -8.85 -25.22
C THR A 262 -3.09 -7.83 -24.48
N TRP A 263 -2.81 -7.62 -23.17
CA TRP A 263 -3.50 -6.69 -22.33
C TRP A 263 -2.55 -5.78 -21.57
N ILE A 264 -2.93 -4.51 -21.47
CA ILE A 264 -2.22 -3.50 -20.66
C ILE A 264 -3.21 -2.94 -19.65
N ILE A 265 -2.84 -3.00 -18.38
CA ILE A 265 -3.59 -2.35 -17.31
C ILE A 265 -2.77 -1.15 -16.81
N ASN A 266 -3.23 0.03 -17.14
CA ASN A 266 -2.65 1.27 -16.64
C ASN A 266 -3.19 1.59 -15.25
N ALA A 267 -2.46 1.20 -14.22
CA ALA A 267 -2.77 1.41 -12.80
C ALA A 267 -1.84 2.45 -12.16
N THR A 268 -1.37 3.42 -12.95
CA THR A 268 -0.38 4.43 -12.53
C THR A 268 -0.98 5.55 -11.66
N GLY A 269 -2.26 5.43 -11.27
CA GLY A 269 -2.91 6.38 -10.37
C GLY A 269 -2.96 7.79 -10.98
N PRO A 270 -2.36 8.82 -10.34
CA PRO A 270 -2.44 10.18 -10.84
C PRO A 270 -1.67 10.41 -12.15
N TRP A 271 -0.83 9.48 -12.59
CA TRP A 271 -0.11 9.55 -13.88
C TRP A 271 -0.84 8.81 -15.02
N ALA A 272 -2.11 8.43 -14.85
CA ALA A 272 -2.81 7.62 -15.85
C ALA A 272 -2.87 8.29 -17.23
N ASP A 273 -3.13 9.59 -17.27
CA ASP A 273 -3.14 10.37 -18.52
C ASP A 273 -1.75 10.49 -19.17
N HIS A 274 -0.66 10.50 -18.39
CA HIS A 274 0.70 10.60 -18.91
C HIS A 274 1.10 9.38 -19.76
N ILE A 275 0.63 8.17 -19.41
CA ILE A 275 0.87 6.98 -20.21
C ILE A 275 0.20 7.11 -21.58
N CYS A 276 -1.04 7.57 -21.62
CA CYS A 276 -1.77 7.80 -22.86
C CYS A 276 -1.10 8.87 -23.74
N GLN A 277 -0.69 10.00 -23.14
CA GLN A 277 -0.01 11.10 -23.84
C GLN A 277 1.31 10.65 -24.47
N ARG A 278 2.16 9.93 -23.72
CA ARG A 278 3.45 9.40 -24.24
C ARG A 278 3.27 8.39 -25.37
N SER A 279 2.14 7.67 -25.35
CA SER A 279 1.82 6.62 -26.33
C SER A 279 0.95 7.10 -27.48
N SER A 280 0.72 8.42 -27.60
CA SER A 280 -0.15 9.02 -28.61
C SER A 280 -1.59 8.47 -28.64
N ILE A 281 -2.06 7.91 -27.51
CA ILE A 281 -3.44 7.44 -27.32
C ILE A 281 -4.26 8.66 -26.90
N ARG A 282 -5.23 9.04 -27.73
CA ARG A 282 -6.02 10.24 -27.51
C ARG A 282 -7.31 9.93 -26.77
N THR A 283 -7.43 10.42 -25.55
CA THR A 283 -8.68 10.41 -24.79
C THR A 283 -9.44 11.72 -25.04
N PRO A 284 -10.78 11.69 -25.11
CA PRO A 284 -11.60 12.90 -25.33
C PRO A 284 -11.40 13.99 -24.28
N HIS A 285 -11.16 13.57 -23.04
CA HIS A 285 -10.93 14.43 -21.88
C HIS A 285 -9.86 13.80 -20.99
N PRO A 286 -9.21 14.59 -20.11
CA PRO A 286 -8.39 14.01 -19.04
C PRO A 286 -9.21 12.99 -18.23
N MET A 287 -8.62 11.88 -17.89
CA MET A 287 -9.28 10.86 -17.05
C MET A 287 -9.19 11.21 -15.57
N VAL A 288 -8.09 11.83 -15.17
CA VAL A 288 -7.79 12.14 -13.76
C VAL A 288 -7.91 13.65 -13.52
N GLY A 289 -8.74 14.02 -12.54
CA GLY A 289 -8.76 15.35 -11.95
C GLY A 289 -7.97 15.31 -10.63
N GLY A 290 -6.68 15.68 -10.68
CA GLY A 290 -5.79 15.62 -9.53
C GLY A 290 -6.28 16.43 -8.35
N VAL A 291 -6.41 15.81 -7.18
CA VAL A 291 -6.72 16.48 -5.91
C VAL A 291 -5.64 16.17 -4.89
N ARG A 292 -4.86 17.19 -4.55
CA ARG A 292 -3.83 17.10 -3.51
C ARG A 292 -4.47 16.99 -2.14
N GLY A 293 -3.93 16.09 -1.32
CA GLY A 293 -4.22 16.00 0.10
C GLY A 293 -2.93 16.03 0.89
N SER A 294 -2.80 17.04 1.75
CA SER A 294 -1.62 17.26 2.58
C SER A 294 -1.85 16.78 4.00
N HIS A 295 -0.78 16.29 4.61
CA HIS A 295 -0.75 15.82 6.00
C HIS A 295 0.41 16.46 6.73
N ILE A 296 0.23 16.66 8.05
CA ILE A 296 1.30 16.95 8.97
C ILE A 296 1.44 15.80 9.97
N VAL A 297 2.65 15.52 10.38
CA VAL A 297 2.96 14.57 11.46
C VAL A 297 3.40 15.37 12.67
N LEU A 298 2.65 15.24 13.75
CA LEU A 298 2.94 15.92 15.02
C LEU A 298 3.56 14.94 16.01
N GLN A 299 4.43 15.45 16.84
CA GLN A 299 4.81 14.75 18.06
C GLN A 299 3.58 14.53 18.94
N LYS A 300 3.48 13.37 19.60
CA LYS A 300 2.40 13.09 20.54
C LYS A 300 2.49 14.09 21.70
N PHE A 301 1.41 14.79 21.99
CA PHE A 301 1.32 15.74 23.08
C PHE A 301 0.57 15.14 24.29
N ALA A 302 0.75 15.75 25.47
CA ALA A 302 0.04 15.31 26.68
C ALA A 302 -1.48 15.44 26.49
N GLY A 303 -2.22 14.36 26.73
CA GLY A 303 -3.66 14.29 26.48
C GLY A 303 -4.04 14.00 25.02
N ALA A 304 -3.08 13.64 24.17
CA ALA A 304 -3.40 13.17 22.81
C ALA A 304 -4.25 11.89 22.89
N PRO A 305 -5.29 11.78 22.05
CA PRO A 305 -6.15 10.60 22.06
C PRO A 305 -5.42 9.36 21.54
N GLU A 306 -5.73 8.20 22.11
CA GLU A 306 -5.31 6.90 21.56
C GLU A 306 -6.29 6.39 20.49
N ALA A 307 -7.47 6.97 20.39
CA ALA A 307 -8.42 6.75 19.31
C ALA A 307 -8.23 7.78 18.18
N ALA A 308 -8.62 7.43 16.97
CA ALA A 308 -8.65 8.41 15.87
C ALA A 308 -9.78 9.42 16.11
N VAL A 309 -9.47 10.70 16.04
CA VAL A 309 -10.48 11.77 16.08
C VAL A 309 -10.85 12.16 14.66
N TYR A 310 -12.14 12.12 14.36
CA TYR A 310 -12.74 12.62 13.14
C TYR A 310 -13.58 13.85 13.49
N THR A 311 -13.25 14.99 12.94
CA THR A 311 -13.92 16.26 13.26
C THR A 311 -13.93 17.20 12.06
N GLU A 312 -14.49 18.39 12.25
CA GLU A 312 -14.57 19.44 11.24
C GLU A 312 -13.60 20.57 11.57
N ALA A 313 -12.87 21.01 10.57
CA ALA A 313 -12.06 22.22 10.64
C ALA A 313 -12.95 23.47 10.67
N MET A 314 -12.36 24.67 10.77
CA MET A 314 -13.10 25.94 10.87
C MET A 314 -14.03 26.21 9.68
N ASP A 315 -13.70 25.70 8.52
CA ASP A 315 -14.47 25.85 7.27
C ASP A 315 -15.45 24.69 7.04
N GLY A 316 -15.69 23.83 8.04
CA GLY A 316 -16.61 22.71 7.98
C GLY A 316 -16.07 21.49 7.21
N ARG A 317 -14.84 21.55 6.67
CA ARG A 317 -14.24 20.39 6.02
C ARG A 317 -13.78 19.35 7.05
N PRO A 318 -14.05 18.08 6.80
CA PRO A 318 -13.65 17.02 7.72
C PRO A 318 -12.13 16.81 7.67
N PHE A 319 -11.53 16.60 8.85
CA PHE A 319 -10.14 16.16 8.97
C PHE A 319 -10.00 15.13 10.08
N PHE A 320 -8.86 14.45 10.11
CA PHE A 320 -8.55 13.41 11.06
C PHE A 320 -7.32 13.76 11.89
N ILE A 321 -7.32 13.32 13.15
CA ILE A 321 -6.14 13.22 14.00
C ILE A 321 -6.02 11.76 14.37
N ILE A 322 -4.98 11.08 13.89
CA ILE A 322 -4.87 9.63 13.96
C ILE A 322 -3.58 9.26 14.71
N PRO A 323 -3.64 8.46 15.77
CA PRO A 323 -2.45 7.84 16.34
C PRO A 323 -1.73 7.02 15.27
N TRP A 324 -0.45 7.28 15.05
CA TRP A 324 0.33 6.63 14.03
C TRP A 324 1.80 6.55 14.42
N ASN A 325 2.33 5.34 14.58
CA ASN A 325 3.74 5.10 14.80
C ASN A 325 4.33 6.02 15.91
N GLU A 326 3.70 5.99 17.10
CA GLU A 326 4.02 6.81 18.28
C GLU A 326 3.92 8.32 18.06
N GLN A 327 3.30 8.75 16.99
CA GLN A 327 3.07 10.13 16.57
C GLN A 327 1.58 10.37 16.31
N LEU A 328 1.24 11.56 15.83
CA LEU A 328 -0.11 11.89 15.35
C LEU A 328 -0.04 12.27 13.87
N LEU A 329 -0.77 11.55 13.05
CA LEU A 329 -1.01 11.90 11.65
C LEU A 329 -2.25 12.79 11.56
N VAL A 330 -2.08 14.03 11.11
CA VAL A 330 -3.16 15.01 10.97
C VAL A 330 -3.39 15.34 9.51
N GLY A 331 -4.62 15.26 9.09
CA GLY A 331 -5.01 15.57 7.70
C GLY A 331 -6.44 15.12 7.39
N THR A 332 -6.94 15.50 6.26
CA THR A 332 -6.20 15.91 5.08
C THR A 332 -6.82 17.16 4.46
N THR A 333 -6.02 17.92 3.74
CA THR A 333 -6.54 19.01 2.90
C THR A 333 -7.16 18.48 1.60
N GLU A 334 -7.88 19.34 0.87
CA GLU A 334 -8.41 19.06 -0.46
C GLU A 334 -8.16 20.29 -1.34
N VAL A 335 -7.11 20.22 -2.18
CA VAL A 335 -6.69 21.30 -3.08
C VAL A 335 -6.50 20.73 -4.49
N GLY A 336 -7.00 21.44 -5.51
CA GLY A 336 -6.74 21.06 -6.91
C GLY A 336 -5.23 21.06 -7.20
N ASP A 337 -4.76 20.06 -7.90
CA ASP A 337 -3.36 19.92 -8.30
C ASP A 337 -3.29 19.44 -9.75
N ALA A 338 -2.94 20.38 -10.64
CA ALA A 338 -2.76 20.12 -12.07
C ALA A 338 -1.27 19.95 -12.45
N GLY A 339 -0.36 19.98 -11.46
CA GLY A 339 1.07 19.80 -11.65
C GLY A 339 1.50 18.35 -11.81
N ASP A 340 2.81 18.12 -11.87
CA ASP A 340 3.36 16.76 -11.82
C ASP A 340 3.09 16.14 -10.45
N PRO A 341 2.35 15.02 -10.39
CA PRO A 341 2.07 14.33 -9.13
C PRO A 341 3.34 13.90 -8.37
N GLY A 342 4.44 13.70 -9.07
CA GLY A 342 5.74 13.35 -8.46
C GLY A 342 6.39 14.51 -7.70
N ALA A 343 6.13 15.74 -8.13
CA ALA A 343 6.65 16.96 -7.52
C ALA A 343 5.71 17.55 -6.45
N THR A 344 4.55 16.93 -6.22
CA THR A 344 3.54 17.42 -5.26
C THR A 344 4.09 17.48 -3.83
N LYS A 345 3.84 18.61 -3.18
CA LYS A 345 4.25 18.91 -1.81
C LYS A 345 3.18 19.73 -1.09
N PRO A 346 3.11 19.65 0.26
CA PRO A 346 2.26 20.56 1.04
C PRO A 346 2.70 22.00 0.85
N SER A 347 1.74 22.92 0.75
CA SER A 347 2.06 24.34 0.85
C SER A 347 2.19 24.79 2.31
N ALA A 348 2.77 25.99 2.52
CA ALA A 348 2.85 26.57 3.86
C ALA A 348 1.45 26.82 4.44
N GLU A 349 0.53 27.32 3.61
CA GLU A 349 -0.86 27.59 3.97
C GLU A 349 -1.61 26.31 4.36
N GLU A 350 -1.39 25.19 3.65
CA GLU A 350 -2.00 23.89 4.01
C GLU A 350 -1.45 23.39 5.34
N THR A 351 -0.17 23.56 5.59
CA THR A 351 0.48 23.17 6.84
C THR A 351 -0.06 24.01 8.02
N GLU A 352 -0.15 25.32 7.85
CA GLU A 352 -0.71 26.23 8.84
C GLU A 352 -2.19 25.94 9.09
N TYR A 353 -2.97 25.70 8.04
CA TYR A 353 -4.39 25.34 8.16
C TYR A 353 -4.60 24.11 9.03
N LEU A 354 -3.83 23.04 8.82
CA LEU A 354 -3.94 21.82 9.62
C LEU A 354 -3.49 22.06 11.07
N LEU A 355 -2.37 22.75 11.27
CA LEU A 355 -1.86 23.07 12.59
C LEU A 355 -2.87 23.91 13.39
N ARG A 356 -3.41 24.96 12.78
CA ARG A 356 -4.42 25.83 13.40
C ARG A 356 -5.71 25.07 13.70
N SER A 357 -6.12 24.11 12.85
CA SER A 357 -7.29 23.28 13.12
C SER A 357 -7.11 22.43 14.38
N VAL A 358 -5.91 21.90 14.61
CA VAL A 358 -5.57 21.19 15.86
C VAL A 358 -5.57 22.12 17.07
N GLN A 359 -4.93 23.30 16.97
CA GLN A 359 -4.87 24.28 18.05
C GLN A 359 -6.27 24.73 18.52
N ILE A 360 -7.19 24.93 17.57
CA ILE A 360 -8.58 25.30 17.88
C ILE A 360 -9.33 24.16 18.55
N LEU A 361 -9.06 22.93 18.19
CA LEU A 361 -9.69 21.77 18.80
C LEU A 361 -9.16 21.51 20.21
N TYR A 362 -7.86 21.75 20.43
CA TYR A 362 -7.15 21.54 21.71
C TYR A 362 -6.54 22.83 22.24
N PRO A 363 -7.33 23.82 22.68
CA PRO A 363 -6.84 25.15 23.05
C PRO A 363 -5.92 25.16 24.28
N LYS A 364 -5.98 24.11 25.12
CA LYS A 364 -5.13 23.96 26.31
C LYS A 364 -3.74 23.44 25.96
N VAL A 365 -3.52 22.93 24.74
CA VAL A 365 -2.24 22.38 24.29
C VAL A 365 -1.53 23.40 23.43
N GLN A 366 -0.32 23.77 23.85
CA GLN A 366 0.52 24.64 23.03
C GLN A 366 1.21 23.82 21.94
N ILE A 367 0.69 23.90 20.73
CA ILE A 367 1.24 23.25 19.54
C ILE A 367 1.73 24.33 18.59
N SER A 368 2.95 24.20 18.12
CA SER A 368 3.60 25.15 17.22
C SER A 368 4.11 24.47 15.95
N ALA A 369 4.60 25.24 15.01
CA ALA A 369 5.27 24.70 13.82
C ALA A 369 6.52 23.85 14.18
N GLY A 370 7.15 24.11 15.33
CA GLY A 370 8.28 23.34 15.83
C GLY A 370 7.92 21.90 16.25
N ASP A 371 6.65 21.64 16.56
CA ASP A 371 6.15 20.32 16.94
C ASP A 371 5.80 19.45 15.72
N VAL A 372 5.82 20.05 14.51
CA VAL A 372 5.63 19.34 13.26
C VAL A 372 6.92 18.61 12.88
N ARG A 373 6.90 17.29 12.98
CA ARG A 373 8.03 16.43 12.63
C ARG A 373 8.33 16.46 11.14
N CYS A 374 7.30 16.26 10.34
CA CYS A 374 7.36 16.32 8.88
C CYS A 374 5.98 16.57 8.29
N THR A 375 5.99 16.90 7.00
CA THR A 375 4.79 17.07 6.19
C THR A 375 4.93 16.27 4.90
N PHE A 376 3.82 15.78 4.37
CA PHE A 376 3.79 15.13 3.07
C PHE A 376 2.44 15.34 2.37
N ALA A 377 2.45 15.26 1.05
CA ALA A 377 1.24 15.35 0.23
C ALA A 377 1.18 14.24 -0.81
N GLY A 378 -0.02 13.86 -1.18
CA GLY A 378 -0.26 12.94 -2.28
C GLY A 378 -1.42 13.40 -3.14
N VAL A 379 -1.36 13.08 -4.43
CA VAL A 379 -2.44 13.37 -5.38
C VAL A 379 -3.38 12.17 -5.43
N ARG A 380 -4.66 12.45 -5.16
CA ARG A 380 -5.73 11.45 -5.33
C ARG A 380 -6.11 11.39 -6.80
N PRO A 381 -6.09 10.20 -7.43
CA PRO A 381 -6.48 10.05 -8.83
C PRO A 381 -8.00 10.03 -8.99
N LEU A 382 -8.69 11.08 -8.52
CA LEU A 382 -10.14 11.17 -8.66
C LEU A 382 -10.52 11.37 -10.13
N PRO A 383 -11.71 10.89 -10.55
CA PRO A 383 -12.19 11.14 -11.90
C PRO A 383 -12.22 12.63 -12.22
N TYR A 384 -11.77 12.99 -13.43
CA TYR A 384 -11.91 14.35 -13.93
C TYR A 384 -13.38 14.74 -14.04
N SER A 385 -13.74 15.85 -13.45
CA SER A 385 -15.12 16.36 -13.44
C SER A 385 -15.09 17.89 -13.44
N PRO A 386 -15.18 18.51 -14.61
CA PRO A 386 -15.10 19.97 -14.73
C PRO A 386 -16.26 20.63 -14.00
N GLY A 387 -15.96 21.67 -13.22
CA GLY A 387 -16.95 22.42 -12.46
C GLY A 387 -17.49 21.76 -11.19
N ALA A 388 -17.12 20.54 -10.88
CA ALA A 388 -17.53 19.90 -9.64
C ALA A 388 -16.69 20.39 -8.45
N THR A 389 -17.34 20.55 -7.28
CA THR A 389 -16.62 20.79 -6.02
C THR A 389 -15.92 19.51 -5.59
N PHE A 390 -14.72 19.60 -4.98
CA PHE A 390 -13.96 18.44 -4.54
C PHE A 390 -14.72 17.53 -3.58
N SER A 391 -15.59 18.11 -2.75
CA SER A 391 -16.46 17.36 -1.82
C SER A 391 -17.54 16.52 -2.53
N GLY A 392 -17.97 16.94 -3.71
CA GLY A 392 -19.00 16.27 -4.54
C GLY A 392 -18.44 15.23 -5.51
N LEU A 393 -17.11 15.16 -5.68
CA LEU A 393 -16.50 14.19 -6.58
C LEU A 393 -16.73 12.75 -6.11
N SER A 394 -17.15 11.89 -7.05
CA SER A 394 -17.25 10.46 -6.78
C SER A 394 -15.87 9.89 -6.42
N ARG A 395 -15.82 9.14 -5.33
CA ARG A 395 -14.63 8.41 -4.89
C ARG A 395 -14.67 6.94 -5.31
N ARG A 396 -15.62 6.59 -6.18
CA ARG A 396 -15.73 5.27 -6.79
C ARG A 396 -14.69 5.16 -7.91
N HIS A 397 -14.03 4.01 -8.01
CA HIS A 397 -13.16 3.73 -9.15
C HIS A 397 -14.01 3.43 -10.40
N TYR A 398 -13.41 3.64 -11.56
CA TYR A 398 -13.92 3.11 -12.82
C TYR A 398 -12.77 2.62 -13.70
N LEU A 399 -13.11 1.69 -14.58
CA LEU A 399 -12.19 1.08 -15.52
C LEU A 399 -12.47 1.65 -16.91
N HIS A 400 -11.60 2.56 -17.37
CA HIS A 400 -11.68 3.14 -18.71
C HIS A 400 -11.11 2.18 -19.74
N ASP A 401 -11.93 1.74 -20.69
CA ASP A 401 -11.55 0.87 -21.78
C ASP A 401 -11.17 1.73 -23.00
N HIS A 402 -9.93 1.62 -23.44
CA HIS A 402 -9.39 2.41 -24.54
C HIS A 402 -9.72 1.85 -25.94
N SER A 403 -10.65 0.91 -26.05
CA SER A 403 -11.09 0.41 -27.35
C SER A 403 -11.68 1.50 -28.24
N GLY A 404 -12.40 2.46 -27.63
CA GLY A 404 -12.93 3.65 -28.30
C GLY A 404 -11.86 4.71 -28.62
N ASP A 405 -10.72 4.67 -27.96
CA ASP A 405 -9.60 5.58 -28.13
C ASP A 405 -8.53 5.03 -29.10
N GLY A 406 -8.85 3.91 -29.79
CA GLY A 406 -7.96 3.27 -30.73
C GLY A 406 -6.85 2.41 -30.11
N ALA A 407 -7.02 1.92 -28.88
CA ALA A 407 -6.06 1.07 -28.17
C ALA A 407 -6.75 -0.16 -27.55
N VAL A 408 -7.36 -1.00 -28.39
CA VAL A 408 -7.98 -2.27 -27.97
C VAL A 408 -6.98 -3.12 -27.20
N GLY A 409 -7.36 -3.60 -26.01
CA GLY A 409 -6.48 -4.35 -25.11
C GLY A 409 -5.81 -3.47 -24.04
N MET A 410 -6.18 -2.18 -23.93
CA MET A 410 -5.73 -1.33 -22.83
C MET A 410 -6.91 -0.89 -21.94
N ILE A 411 -6.70 -0.94 -20.63
CA ILE A 411 -7.64 -0.45 -19.61
C ILE A 411 -6.88 0.47 -18.64
N SER A 412 -7.41 1.67 -18.39
CA SER A 412 -6.91 2.56 -17.33
C SER A 412 -7.78 2.47 -16.08
N VAL A 413 -7.12 2.36 -14.93
CA VAL A 413 -7.75 2.32 -13.60
C VAL A 413 -7.77 3.73 -13.03
N ILE A 414 -8.95 4.32 -12.89
CA ILE A 414 -9.13 5.68 -12.37
C ILE A 414 -9.79 5.61 -11.00
N GLY A 415 -9.23 6.31 -10.02
CA GLY A 415 -9.69 6.24 -8.64
C GLY A 415 -9.13 5.03 -7.90
N GLY A 416 -9.95 4.47 -7.02
CA GLY A 416 -9.54 3.37 -6.12
C GLY A 416 -9.13 3.87 -4.75
N LYS A 417 -9.13 2.95 -3.80
CA LYS A 417 -8.86 3.21 -2.37
C LYS A 417 -8.08 2.05 -1.79
N LEU A 418 -7.32 2.33 -0.76
CA LEU A 418 -6.60 1.32 0.01
C LEU A 418 -7.54 0.19 0.46
N THR A 419 -8.72 0.53 0.98
CA THR A 419 -9.73 -0.44 1.47
C THR A 419 -10.24 -1.39 0.38
N THR A 420 -10.48 -0.89 -0.83
CA THR A 420 -11.18 -1.65 -1.90
C THR A 420 -10.28 -2.11 -3.03
N ALA A 421 -8.95 -2.01 -2.87
CA ALA A 421 -8.00 -2.38 -3.91
C ALA A 421 -8.13 -3.85 -4.36
N ALA A 422 -8.42 -4.77 -3.44
CA ALA A 422 -8.63 -6.17 -3.77
C ALA A 422 -9.94 -6.41 -4.54
N SER A 423 -11.01 -5.66 -4.23
CA SER A 423 -12.28 -5.72 -4.98
C SER A 423 -12.11 -5.19 -6.40
N LEU A 424 -11.46 -4.02 -6.53
CA LEU A 424 -11.10 -3.42 -7.81
C LEU A 424 -10.26 -4.39 -8.67
N ALA A 425 -9.28 -5.05 -8.06
CA ALA A 425 -8.43 -6.01 -8.76
C ALA A 425 -9.23 -7.18 -9.33
N ARG A 426 -10.17 -7.73 -8.57
CA ARG A 426 -11.07 -8.81 -9.04
C ARG A 426 -11.98 -8.33 -10.19
N GLU A 427 -12.49 -7.10 -10.10
CA GLU A 427 -13.30 -6.50 -11.18
C GLU A 427 -12.48 -6.33 -12.45
N CYS A 428 -11.28 -5.76 -12.35
CA CYS A 428 -10.37 -5.57 -13.47
C CYS A 428 -9.97 -6.90 -14.12
N ALA A 429 -9.56 -7.88 -13.32
CA ALA A 429 -9.19 -9.20 -13.79
C ALA A 429 -10.36 -9.90 -14.53
N ALA A 430 -11.57 -9.81 -13.99
CA ALA A 430 -12.78 -10.35 -14.62
C ALA A 430 -13.09 -9.67 -15.96
N LYS A 431 -12.88 -8.34 -16.07
CA LYS A 431 -13.12 -7.57 -17.29
C LYS A 431 -12.23 -8.02 -18.46
N ILE A 432 -10.99 -8.44 -18.17
CA ILE A 432 -10.05 -8.95 -19.19
C ILE A 432 -10.16 -10.47 -19.40
N GLY A 433 -11.11 -11.14 -18.74
CA GLY A 433 -11.37 -12.57 -18.96
C GLY A 433 -10.58 -13.53 -18.05
N VAL A 434 -9.94 -13.05 -16.99
CA VAL A 434 -9.31 -13.92 -15.99
C VAL A 434 -10.39 -14.71 -15.25
N ALA A 435 -10.27 -16.03 -15.24
CA ALA A 435 -11.23 -16.89 -14.56
C ALA A 435 -11.29 -16.58 -13.05
N LYS A 436 -12.51 -16.51 -12.51
CA LYS A 436 -12.67 -16.35 -11.05
C LYS A 436 -12.06 -17.55 -10.34
N ILE A 437 -11.00 -17.30 -9.59
CA ILE A 437 -10.47 -18.32 -8.71
C ILE A 437 -11.29 -18.27 -7.43
N GLY A 438 -11.86 -19.42 -7.08
CA GLY A 438 -12.41 -19.61 -5.75
C GLY A 438 -11.30 -19.31 -4.74
N MET A 439 -11.60 -18.49 -3.73
CA MET A 439 -10.65 -18.21 -2.64
C MET A 439 -10.30 -19.56 -1.99
N THR A 440 -9.21 -20.16 -2.42
CA THR A 440 -8.58 -21.22 -1.62
C THR A 440 -8.04 -20.54 -0.38
N ALA A 441 -8.79 -20.69 0.70
CA ALA A 441 -8.37 -20.30 2.05
C ALA A 441 -7.18 -21.18 2.46
N SER A 442 -6.00 -20.89 1.90
CA SER A 442 -4.73 -21.40 2.39
C SER A 442 -4.07 -20.36 3.28
N PHE A 443 -4.87 -19.79 4.18
CA PHE A 443 -4.35 -19.04 5.31
C PHE A 443 -4.77 -19.80 6.55
N LEU A 444 -3.76 -20.26 7.29
CA LEU A 444 -3.99 -20.78 8.63
C LEU A 444 -4.93 -19.82 9.36
N LYS A 445 -6.05 -20.36 9.79
CA LYS A 445 -6.92 -19.72 10.75
C LYS A 445 -6.05 -19.41 11.98
N VAL A 446 -5.53 -18.19 12.07
CA VAL A 446 -5.26 -17.65 13.38
C VAL A 446 -6.64 -17.54 14.00
N ALA A 447 -7.01 -18.52 14.79
CA ALA A 447 -8.22 -18.50 15.57
C ALA A 447 -8.14 -17.21 16.37
N LEU A 448 -9.13 -16.32 16.16
CA LEU A 448 -9.35 -15.19 17.03
C LEU A 448 -9.71 -15.79 18.41
N VAL A 449 -8.67 -16.04 19.20
CA VAL A 449 -8.81 -16.44 20.58
C VAL A 449 -9.09 -15.17 21.35
N GLU A 450 -10.23 -15.11 22.01
CA GLU A 450 -10.67 -13.94 22.78
C GLU A 450 -9.95 -13.88 24.14
N GLY A 451 -9.54 -12.66 24.54
CA GLY A 451 -9.09 -12.33 25.89
C GLY A 451 -7.66 -12.77 26.27
N ASN A 452 -7.39 -12.95 27.55
CA ASN A 452 -6.07 -13.23 28.15
C ASN A 452 -5.25 -14.36 27.49
N ARG A 453 -5.91 -15.31 26.82
CA ARG A 453 -5.23 -16.37 26.05
C ARG A 453 -4.49 -15.85 24.81
N VAL A 454 -4.93 -14.73 24.22
CA VAL A 454 -4.22 -14.12 23.07
C VAL A 454 -2.88 -13.59 23.54
N ASP A 455 -2.85 -12.93 24.68
CA ASP A 455 -1.63 -12.32 25.21
C ASP A 455 -0.60 -13.37 25.60
N GLU A 456 -1.02 -14.47 26.24
CA GLU A 456 -0.12 -15.58 26.60
C GLU A 456 0.46 -16.30 25.38
N LEU A 457 -0.37 -16.56 24.34
CA LEU A 457 0.10 -17.18 23.11
C LEU A 457 1.04 -16.26 22.34
N THR A 458 0.76 -14.96 22.33
CA THR A 458 1.60 -13.95 21.71
C THR A 458 2.95 -13.86 22.42
N GLU A 459 2.95 -13.79 23.75
CA GLU A 459 4.19 -13.71 24.54
C GLU A 459 5.05 -14.99 24.41
N ARG A 460 4.40 -16.15 24.36
CA ARG A 460 5.09 -17.41 24.07
C ARG A 460 5.76 -17.38 22.70
N ARG A 461 5.06 -16.92 21.67
CA ARG A 461 5.57 -16.85 20.31
C ARG A 461 6.70 -15.82 20.16
N ILE A 462 6.61 -14.68 20.85
CA ILE A 462 7.72 -13.72 20.96
C ILE A 462 8.96 -14.40 21.54
N THR A 463 8.79 -15.22 22.59
CA THR A 463 9.90 -15.95 23.21
C THR A 463 10.52 -16.97 22.24
N GLU A 464 9.70 -17.68 21.48
CA GLU A 464 10.14 -18.65 20.47
C GLU A 464 10.93 -17.95 19.34
N VAL A 465 10.43 -16.82 18.82
CA VAL A 465 11.11 -16.02 17.78
C VAL A 465 12.43 -15.44 18.30
N ALA A 466 12.43 -14.89 19.52
CA ALA A 466 13.64 -14.35 20.15
C ALA A 466 14.72 -15.43 20.33
N GLY A 467 14.33 -16.61 20.82
CA GLY A 467 15.23 -17.75 21.00
C GLY A 467 15.75 -18.33 19.69
N ALA A 468 14.90 -18.37 18.64
CA ALA A 468 15.30 -18.86 17.32
C ALA A 468 16.41 -18.00 16.70
N GLY A 469 16.35 -16.68 16.86
CA GLY A 469 17.31 -15.74 16.29
C GLY A 469 18.46 -15.38 17.23
N GLY A 470 18.32 -15.58 18.53
CA GLY A 470 19.19 -14.98 19.55
C GLY A 470 19.11 -13.45 19.55
N ILE A 471 17.90 -12.91 19.34
CA ILE A 471 17.59 -11.48 19.24
C ILE A 471 16.83 -11.01 20.49
N PRO A 472 16.84 -9.68 20.79
CA PRO A 472 16.04 -9.12 21.87
C PRO A 472 14.54 -9.40 21.70
N ARG A 473 13.81 -9.49 22.82
CA ARG A 473 12.35 -9.71 22.80
C ARG A 473 11.59 -8.59 22.07
N GLU A 474 12.05 -7.35 22.19
CA GLU A 474 11.47 -6.20 21.48
C GLU A 474 11.62 -6.36 19.97
N SER A 475 12.79 -6.77 19.50
CA SER A 475 13.01 -7.05 18.08
C SER A 475 12.16 -8.22 17.60
N ALA A 476 12.01 -9.28 18.41
CA ALA A 476 11.10 -10.38 18.07
C ALA A 476 9.63 -9.94 17.99
N ARG A 477 9.19 -9.03 18.86
CA ARG A 477 7.87 -8.40 18.83
C ARG A 477 7.68 -7.62 17.54
N SER A 478 8.61 -6.74 17.18
CA SER A 478 8.58 -5.95 15.94
C SER A 478 8.54 -6.83 14.69
N LEU A 479 9.34 -7.90 14.65
CA LEU A 479 9.29 -8.88 13.57
C LEU A 479 7.88 -9.51 13.44
N MET A 480 7.27 -9.90 14.55
CA MET A 480 5.93 -10.48 14.52
C MET A 480 4.87 -9.48 14.07
N GLU A 481 4.99 -8.22 14.50
CA GLU A 481 4.07 -7.15 14.15
C GLU A 481 4.12 -6.77 12.67
N TRP A 482 5.27 -6.87 12.03
CA TRP A 482 5.43 -6.45 10.63
C TRP A 482 5.45 -7.60 9.62
N TYR A 483 5.81 -8.80 10.05
CA TYR A 483 6.00 -9.95 9.16
C TYR A 483 5.16 -11.18 9.53
N GLY A 484 4.41 -11.13 10.63
CA GLY A 484 3.52 -12.21 11.04
C GLY A 484 4.25 -13.57 11.12
N GLU A 485 3.81 -14.53 10.31
CA GLU A 485 4.40 -15.88 10.30
C GLU A 485 5.83 -15.93 9.75
N GLN A 486 6.25 -14.97 8.94
CA GLN A 486 7.61 -14.91 8.38
C GLN A 486 8.66 -14.52 9.45
N SER A 487 8.24 -13.96 10.58
CA SER A 487 9.11 -13.54 11.69
C SER A 487 10.07 -14.64 12.15
N MET A 488 9.60 -15.89 12.22
CA MET A 488 10.41 -17.03 12.61
C MET A 488 11.54 -17.31 11.60
N THR A 489 11.25 -17.22 10.31
CA THR A 489 12.23 -17.43 9.24
C THR A 489 13.31 -16.35 9.29
N MET A 490 12.92 -15.10 9.49
CA MET A 490 13.86 -13.96 9.57
C MET A 490 14.73 -14.05 10.82
N ALA A 491 14.13 -14.34 11.97
CA ALA A 491 14.88 -14.54 13.21
C ALA A 491 15.88 -15.69 13.07
N SER A 492 15.46 -16.83 12.50
CA SER A 492 16.34 -17.97 12.27
C SER A 492 17.51 -17.64 11.32
N ALA A 493 17.30 -16.80 10.31
CA ALA A 493 18.36 -16.33 9.41
C ALA A 493 19.40 -15.44 10.12
N ALA A 494 19.02 -14.76 11.19
CA ALA A 494 19.92 -13.95 12.01
C ALA A 494 20.76 -14.78 12.99
N ARG A 495 20.42 -16.07 13.18
CA ARG A 495 21.11 -16.94 14.14
C ARG A 495 22.57 -17.14 13.72
N GLY A 496 23.49 -16.90 14.66
CA GLY A 496 24.94 -17.04 14.44
C GLY A 496 25.59 -15.89 13.65
N ARG A 497 24.82 -14.93 13.15
CA ARG A 497 25.33 -13.77 12.42
C ARG A 497 25.08 -12.50 13.22
N ARG A 498 26.13 -11.99 13.87
CA ARG A 498 26.04 -10.85 14.78
C ARG A 498 25.51 -9.61 14.04
N GLU A 499 26.02 -9.35 12.86
CA GLU A 499 25.67 -8.19 12.03
C GLU A 499 24.18 -8.14 11.68
N LEU A 500 23.51 -9.28 11.52
CA LEU A 500 22.08 -9.35 11.24
C LEU A 500 21.18 -9.10 12.45
N ARG A 501 21.73 -9.29 13.67
CA ARG A 501 21.00 -9.09 14.93
C ARG A 501 21.07 -7.67 15.46
N GLU A 502 21.95 -6.86 14.90
CA GLU A 502 22.07 -5.45 15.28
C GLU A 502 20.81 -4.69 14.87
N SER A 503 20.38 -3.73 15.70
CA SER A 503 19.29 -2.82 15.35
C SER A 503 19.73 -1.92 14.19
N LEU A 504 18.79 -1.46 13.35
CA LEU A 504 19.10 -0.53 12.26
C LEU A 504 19.65 0.80 12.76
N CYS A 505 19.17 1.27 13.92
CA CYS A 505 19.76 2.38 14.67
C CYS A 505 19.51 2.17 16.17
N PRO A 506 20.13 2.94 17.08
CA PRO A 506 19.97 2.75 18.54
C PRO A 506 18.56 2.95 19.07
N HIS A 507 17.68 3.59 18.30
CA HIS A 507 16.34 3.99 18.73
C HIS A 507 15.22 3.11 18.15
N THR A 508 15.57 2.01 17.48
CA THR A 508 14.57 1.09 16.90
C THR A 508 14.85 -0.35 17.33
N SER A 509 13.79 -1.12 17.48
CA SER A 509 13.85 -2.57 17.69
C SER A 509 13.99 -3.37 16.39
N HIS A 510 13.87 -2.70 15.21
CA HIS A 510 14.04 -3.32 13.90
C HIS A 510 15.51 -3.62 13.63
N ILE A 511 15.78 -4.82 13.13
CA ILE A 511 17.15 -5.37 12.99
C ILE A 511 17.59 -5.40 11.53
N VAL A 512 18.90 -5.46 11.32
CA VAL A 512 19.53 -5.50 9.98
C VAL A 512 19.04 -6.69 9.14
N ALA A 513 18.69 -7.83 9.78
CA ALA A 513 18.10 -8.97 9.08
C ALA A 513 16.86 -8.61 8.26
N GLU A 514 16.06 -7.64 8.71
CA GLU A 514 14.88 -7.17 7.98
C GLU A 514 15.28 -6.45 6.68
N ALA A 515 16.30 -5.60 6.74
CA ALA A 515 16.83 -4.90 5.57
C ALA A 515 17.41 -5.88 4.53
N VAL A 516 18.18 -6.86 4.99
CA VAL A 516 18.72 -7.91 4.12
C VAL A 516 17.57 -8.73 3.51
N HIS A 517 16.56 -9.09 4.29
CA HIS A 517 15.37 -9.79 3.77
C HIS A 517 14.63 -8.95 2.72
N ALA A 518 14.46 -7.67 2.97
CA ALA A 518 13.82 -6.75 2.02
C ALA A 518 14.54 -6.74 0.67
N MET A 519 15.87 -6.69 0.69
CA MET A 519 16.67 -6.68 -0.54
C MET A 519 16.73 -8.05 -1.24
N THR A 520 16.75 -9.14 -0.49
CA THR A 520 16.90 -10.48 -1.07
C THR A 520 15.57 -11.14 -1.45
N ASN A 521 14.46 -10.79 -0.79
CA ASN A 521 13.18 -11.48 -0.95
C ASN A 521 12.00 -10.57 -1.30
N GLU A 522 12.09 -9.25 -1.08
CA GLU A 522 10.99 -8.32 -1.29
C GLU A 522 11.26 -7.27 -2.39
N TYR A 523 12.23 -7.53 -3.25
CA TYR A 523 12.56 -6.67 -4.41
C TYR A 523 12.97 -5.24 -4.06
N ALA A 524 13.43 -4.97 -2.85
CA ALA A 524 14.09 -3.70 -2.54
C ALA A 524 15.47 -3.68 -3.22
N VAL A 525 15.82 -2.56 -3.84
CA VAL A 525 17.08 -2.40 -4.59
C VAL A 525 17.97 -1.34 -3.96
N THR A 526 17.36 -0.27 -3.48
CA THR A 526 18.05 0.87 -2.87
C THR A 526 17.83 0.91 -1.36
N LEU A 527 18.66 1.67 -0.66
CA LEU A 527 18.45 1.94 0.76
C LEU A 527 17.11 2.66 1.01
N GLY A 528 16.67 3.51 0.07
CA GLY A 528 15.37 4.17 0.11
C GLY A 528 14.20 3.18 0.04
N ASP A 529 14.30 2.14 -0.82
CA ASP A 529 13.30 1.08 -0.89
C ASP A 529 13.17 0.35 0.46
N VAL A 530 14.30 0.13 1.13
CA VAL A 530 14.33 -0.52 2.45
C VAL A 530 13.70 0.39 3.51
N LEU A 531 14.33 1.55 3.77
CA LEU A 531 14.05 2.34 4.98
C LEU A 531 12.77 3.18 4.92
N LEU A 532 12.21 3.40 3.74
CA LEU A 532 10.94 4.12 3.57
C LEU A 532 9.75 3.18 3.34
N ARG A 533 9.96 1.94 2.82
CA ARG A 533 8.83 1.11 2.34
C ARG A 533 8.83 -0.33 2.82
N ARG A 534 9.98 -1.01 2.90
CA ARG A 534 10.00 -2.42 3.40
C ARG A 534 10.15 -2.51 4.89
N VAL A 535 11.06 -1.70 5.45
CA VAL A 535 11.30 -1.54 6.88
C VAL A 535 11.18 -0.04 7.18
N PRO A 536 9.97 0.54 7.17
CA PRO A 536 9.75 1.99 7.12
C PRO A 536 10.12 2.72 8.44
N VAL A 537 11.29 2.42 8.97
CA VAL A 537 11.85 3.03 10.19
C VAL A 537 12.11 4.54 10.01
N ALA A 538 12.34 4.98 8.76
CA ALA A 538 12.49 6.40 8.44
C ALA A 538 11.21 7.23 8.66
N LEU A 539 10.07 6.58 8.86
CA LEU A 539 8.80 7.20 9.24
C LEU A 539 8.62 7.27 10.77
N GLY A 540 9.60 6.78 11.52
CA GLY A 540 9.56 6.72 12.98
C GLY A 540 9.84 8.07 13.66
N PRO A 541 9.53 8.20 14.97
CA PRO A 541 9.63 9.46 15.70
C PRO A 541 11.06 9.93 15.96
N CYS A 542 12.02 9.02 15.98
CA CYS A 542 13.41 9.33 16.32
C CYS A 542 14.30 9.65 15.11
N TRP A 543 13.80 9.52 13.89
CA TRP A 543 14.62 9.50 12.71
C TRP A 543 15.43 10.80 12.50
N SER A 544 16.75 10.65 12.45
CA SER A 544 17.72 11.74 12.26
C SER A 544 18.77 11.36 11.21
N PRO A 545 19.56 12.31 10.67
CA PRO A 545 20.69 11.98 9.79
C PRO A 545 21.72 11.04 10.42
N GLY A 546 21.87 11.07 11.76
CA GLY A 546 22.70 10.10 12.49
C GLY A 546 22.13 8.68 12.42
N CYS A 547 20.80 8.52 12.64
CA CYS A 547 20.14 7.23 12.51
C CYS A 547 20.24 6.66 11.10
N SER A 548 20.06 7.51 10.06
CA SER A 548 20.13 7.06 8.68
C SER A 548 21.54 6.64 8.27
N ARG A 549 22.55 7.37 8.72
CA ARG A 549 23.94 7.01 8.46
C ARG A 549 24.30 5.67 9.10
N GLU A 550 23.95 5.48 10.36
CA GLU A 550 24.21 4.24 11.07
C GLU A 550 23.47 3.05 10.43
N ALA A 551 22.21 3.24 10.02
CA ALA A 551 21.46 2.22 9.30
C ALA A 551 22.14 1.89 7.95
N SER A 552 22.60 2.89 7.21
CA SER A 552 23.32 2.70 5.95
C SER A 552 24.61 1.90 6.13
N GLU A 553 25.39 2.23 7.14
CA GLU A 553 26.65 1.54 7.44
C GLU A 553 26.41 0.07 7.82
N ARG A 554 25.43 -0.20 8.68
CA ARG A 554 25.06 -1.57 9.10
C ARG A 554 24.50 -2.40 7.95
N VAL A 555 23.59 -1.83 7.16
CA VAL A 555 23.04 -2.49 5.97
C VAL A 555 24.15 -2.72 4.95
N GLY A 556 24.98 -1.71 4.68
CA GLY A 556 26.11 -1.82 3.75
C GLY A 556 27.08 -2.93 4.15
N ALA A 557 27.45 -3.01 5.42
CA ALA A 557 28.31 -4.09 5.93
C ALA A 557 27.67 -5.47 5.75
N ALA A 558 26.36 -5.61 6.04
CA ALA A 558 25.65 -6.88 5.89
C ALA A 558 25.46 -7.28 4.42
N MET A 559 25.36 -6.29 3.51
CA MET A 559 25.20 -6.48 2.06
C MET A 559 26.55 -6.55 1.30
N GLY A 560 27.68 -6.36 1.97
CA GLY A 560 29.01 -6.37 1.35
C GLY A 560 29.28 -5.13 0.48
N TRP A 561 28.65 -3.99 0.77
CA TRP A 561 28.94 -2.73 0.07
C TRP A 561 30.31 -2.18 0.50
N ASN A 562 31.00 -1.56 -0.43
CA ASN A 562 32.18 -0.78 -0.09
C ASN A 562 31.78 0.61 0.43
N GLU A 563 32.73 1.32 1.04
CA GLU A 563 32.50 2.65 1.63
C GLU A 563 31.86 3.64 0.64
N ARG A 564 32.34 3.66 -0.61
CA ARG A 564 31.78 4.53 -1.65
C ARG A 564 30.33 4.21 -1.97
N GLN A 565 29.98 2.94 -2.09
CA GLN A 565 28.61 2.52 -2.35
C GLN A 565 27.71 2.85 -1.17
N THR A 566 28.16 2.59 0.05
CA THR A 566 27.41 2.94 1.28
C THR A 566 27.13 4.45 1.36
N ALA A 567 28.10 5.29 1.01
CA ALA A 567 27.91 6.75 1.01
C ALA A 567 26.91 7.19 -0.07
N LEU A 568 27.01 6.67 -1.30
CA LEU A 568 26.08 6.99 -2.39
C LEU A 568 24.63 6.55 -2.08
N GLU A 569 24.45 5.35 -1.51
CA GLU A 569 23.13 4.86 -1.10
C GLU A 569 22.54 5.72 0.04
N TRP A 570 23.36 6.17 0.99
CA TRP A 570 22.93 7.07 2.05
C TRP A 570 22.52 8.45 1.50
N GLU A 571 23.32 9.05 0.62
CA GLU A 571 23.01 10.34 -0.01
C GLU A 571 21.72 10.29 -0.81
N ALA A 572 21.56 9.27 -1.67
CA ALA A 572 20.35 9.06 -2.45
C ALA A 572 19.11 8.84 -1.57
N PHE A 573 19.26 8.09 -0.48
CA PHE A 573 18.19 7.89 0.51
C PHE A 573 17.77 9.21 1.18
N GLU A 574 18.72 10.03 1.62
CA GLU A 574 18.41 11.31 2.27
C GLU A 574 17.72 12.27 1.29
N GLU A 575 18.15 12.31 0.03
CA GLU A 575 17.47 13.09 -1.02
C GLU A 575 16.02 12.62 -1.23
N GLU A 576 15.78 11.32 -1.34
CA GLU A 576 14.43 10.76 -1.47
C GLU A 576 13.59 11.05 -0.23
N ARG A 577 14.16 10.87 0.95
CA ARG A 577 13.48 11.14 2.22
C ARG A 577 13.07 12.61 2.35
N GLU A 578 13.95 13.54 2.03
CA GLU A 578 13.65 14.98 2.05
C GLU A 578 12.63 15.38 0.99
N ALA A 579 12.62 14.73 -0.16
CA ALA A 579 11.60 14.95 -1.18
C ALA A 579 10.22 14.47 -0.71
N PHE A 580 10.17 13.39 0.08
CA PHE A 580 8.92 12.81 0.59
C PHE A 580 8.49 13.44 1.92
N LEU A 581 9.38 13.49 2.93
CA LEU A 581 9.10 13.93 4.30
C LEU A 581 9.76 15.28 4.55
N ARG A 582 9.04 16.35 4.34
CA ARG A 582 9.60 17.72 4.48
C ARG A 582 9.44 18.23 5.89
N LYS A 583 10.49 18.91 6.40
CA LYS A 583 10.31 19.80 7.54
C LYS A 583 9.51 21.02 7.07
N PRO A 584 8.54 21.52 7.87
CA PRO A 584 7.89 22.78 7.56
C PRO A 584 8.94 23.88 7.43
N ALA A 585 8.77 24.76 6.46
CA ALA A 585 9.60 25.97 6.38
C ALA A 585 9.46 26.70 7.70
N ALA A 586 10.59 27.07 8.33
CA ALA A 586 10.56 27.90 9.52
C ALA A 586 9.72 29.14 9.18
N ALA A 587 8.70 29.41 10.00
CA ALA A 587 7.89 30.60 9.83
C ALA A 587 8.87 31.80 9.88
N THR A 588 9.07 32.45 8.76
CA THR A 588 9.73 33.75 8.74
C THR A 588 8.85 34.66 9.59
N SER A 589 9.30 34.96 10.78
CA SER A 589 8.69 35.95 11.65
C SER A 589 8.77 37.30 10.94
N SER A 590 7.84 37.59 10.05
CA SER A 590 7.56 38.94 9.60
C SER A 590 6.78 39.62 10.73
N VAL A 591 7.48 40.01 11.77
CA VAL A 591 7.06 41.12 12.61
C VAL A 591 7.18 42.36 11.74
N SER A 592 6.18 42.62 10.92
CA SER A 592 5.93 43.96 10.40
C SER A 592 5.17 44.71 11.49
N GLY A 593 5.93 45.41 12.31
CA GLY A 593 5.38 46.49 13.11
C GLY A 593 4.69 47.50 12.19
N ARG A 594 3.40 47.69 12.43
CA ARG A 594 2.70 48.98 12.38
C ARG A 594 1.38 48.87 13.12
#